data_52c8d86b08e62fe29b69042e24f4c2a5
#
_entry.id   52c8d86b08e62fe29b69042e24f4c2a5
#
_cell.length_a   1.000
_cell.length_b   1.000
_cell.length_c   1.000
_cell.angle_alpha   90.00
_cell.angle_beta   90.00
_cell.angle_gamma   90.00
#
_symmetry.space_group_name_H-M   'P 1'
#
loop_
_entity.id
_entity.type
_entity.pdbx_description
1 polymer ?
#
loop_
_entity_poly.entity_id
_entity_poly.type
_entity_poly.pdbx_seq_one_letter_code
_entity_poly.pdbx_strand_id
1 'polypeptide(L)'
;MARNVLEELPGAALLTALLAGIAGVVGSYALAGYTEAFIAAPITSSLTERMPAALLRFAIGPVTQFGQLLGIEHLGQQLNLLLAIGLATGLFASLVLAALLTGRRLDTRFVRIGLAGGLVWLAAAVLTGSPVTALGAGAGSALVVGVAAFTRSVGEPRDTTSATSGGRRAVLGSLASALGVSLLGYVLGNRPSTVTPQAAASAETNGETNAGDASEASPGTDATDAESDGNDENTENDEDTGNGANDRTVEDFLAVAEERSLGVAGLEELVSGEDFYEVDVQNVNPNVTRQEWSLSITGTVESEADFGYADVTAMGRELRFGTLRCVSDTLNGASMDNDVWTGVPVARLLKDVNPQGKFVMLRSTDGYYEEFELETLMGSFLAYGKNGGPLPRKHGHPVRALVPGHWGEISVKWLDEIEVLEGPQKGFWEERGWHGTGPVNTVAKLHATNSLDDGRMQVAGHTYAGTRGIERVEVSTDGGETWQRAVLSGRLPPGTAAPPGAEAAENAWRQWAYTYEPPEGEHEVVVRAVDGTGTLQPREETDSPFPNGATGWVSKTVGGGGLFG
;
A
#
# COMPACT_ATOMS: atom_id res chain seq x y z
N MET A 1 -17.16 -11.59 -45.48
CA MET A 1 -15.94 -10.86 -45.86
C MET A 1 -14.82 -10.94 -44.81
N ALA A 2 -15.09 -11.00 -43.52
CA ALA A 2 -14.04 -11.06 -42.49
C ALA A 2 -13.26 -12.42 -42.38
N ARG A 3 -13.86 -13.55 -42.79
CA ARG A 3 -13.24 -14.88 -42.68
C ARG A 3 -12.10 -15.13 -43.68
N ASN A 4 -12.12 -14.49 -44.85
CA ASN A 4 -11.10 -14.73 -45.91
C ASN A 4 -9.82 -13.88 -45.75
N VAL A 5 -9.82 -12.84 -44.88
CA VAL A 5 -8.67 -11.97 -44.69
C VAL A 5 -7.63 -12.62 -43.76
N LEU A 6 -8.04 -13.50 -42.84
CA LEU A 6 -7.16 -14.19 -41.92
C LEU A 6 -6.38 -15.35 -42.55
N GLU A 7 -6.94 -15.99 -43.62
CA GLU A 7 -6.29 -17.12 -44.32
C GLU A 7 -5.16 -16.66 -45.26
N GLU A 8 -5.12 -15.39 -45.69
CA GLU A 8 -4.07 -14.84 -46.57
C GLU A 8 -2.93 -14.12 -45.84
N LEU A 9 -2.96 -14.04 -44.49
CA LEU A 9 -1.90 -13.39 -43.73
C LEU A 9 -0.68 -14.28 -43.61
N PRO A 10 0.51 -13.89 -44.15
CA PRO A 10 1.72 -14.67 -43.96
C PRO A 10 2.06 -14.69 -42.46
N GLY A 11 2.22 -15.89 -41.90
CA GLY A 11 2.50 -16.11 -40.48
C GLY A 11 3.65 -15.25 -39.92
N ALA A 12 4.61 -14.87 -40.76
CA ALA A 12 5.69 -13.94 -40.45
C ALA A 12 5.22 -12.53 -40.12
N ALA A 13 4.11 -12.03 -40.70
CA ALA A 13 3.59 -10.70 -40.40
C ALA A 13 2.86 -10.68 -39.06
N LEU A 14 2.09 -11.74 -38.76
CA LEU A 14 1.43 -11.91 -37.48
C LEU A 14 2.44 -12.01 -36.34
N LEU A 15 3.50 -12.82 -36.51
CA LEU A 15 4.53 -12.95 -35.49
C LEU A 15 5.34 -11.65 -35.29
N THR A 16 5.66 -10.94 -36.40
CA THR A 16 6.31 -9.61 -36.29
C THR A 16 5.42 -8.62 -35.55
N ALA A 17 4.10 -8.61 -35.81
CA ALA A 17 3.17 -7.73 -35.12
C ALA A 17 3.06 -8.07 -33.61
N LEU A 18 2.99 -9.35 -33.27
CA LEU A 18 2.97 -9.79 -31.86
C LEU A 18 4.26 -9.38 -31.12
N LEU A 19 5.43 -9.66 -31.71
CA LEU A 19 6.72 -9.29 -31.11
C LEU A 19 6.88 -7.76 -30.99
N ALA A 20 6.37 -6.99 -31.95
CA ALA A 20 6.34 -5.55 -31.88
C ALA A 20 5.36 -5.03 -30.80
N GLY A 21 4.25 -5.74 -30.58
CA GLY A 21 3.32 -5.44 -29.48
C GLY A 21 3.98 -5.64 -28.12
N ILE A 22 4.66 -6.78 -27.92
CA ILE A 22 5.44 -7.05 -26.70
C ILE A 22 6.51 -5.96 -26.49
N ALA A 23 7.29 -5.65 -27.54
CA ALA A 23 8.33 -4.61 -27.47
C ALA A 23 7.75 -3.21 -27.18
N GLY A 24 6.53 -2.94 -27.63
CA GLY A 24 5.80 -1.71 -27.29
C GLY A 24 5.44 -1.62 -25.80
N VAL A 25 4.92 -2.70 -25.22
CA VAL A 25 4.61 -2.75 -23.78
C VAL A 25 5.89 -2.59 -22.95
N VAL A 26 6.94 -3.32 -23.31
CA VAL A 26 8.24 -3.24 -22.61
C VAL A 26 8.90 -1.88 -22.81
N GLY A 27 8.77 -1.26 -23.98
CA GLY A 27 9.24 0.10 -24.24
C GLY A 27 8.49 1.15 -23.39
N SER A 28 7.18 0.97 -23.21
CA SER A 28 6.40 1.78 -22.25
C SER A 28 6.96 1.64 -20.84
N TYR A 29 7.19 0.42 -20.37
CA TYR A 29 7.80 0.16 -19.07
C TYR A 29 9.20 0.77 -18.93
N ALA A 30 10.02 0.72 -19.96
CA ALA A 30 11.38 1.26 -19.95
C ALA A 30 11.45 2.77 -19.65
N LEU A 31 10.47 3.56 -20.10
CA LEU A 31 10.39 5.00 -19.86
C LEU A 31 9.51 5.39 -18.69
N ALA A 32 8.42 4.67 -18.45
CA ALA A 32 7.48 4.97 -17.40
C ALA A 32 7.87 4.30 -16.07
N GLY A 33 8.63 3.22 -16.08
CA GLY A 33 8.78 2.37 -14.91
C GLY A 33 7.44 1.77 -14.48
N TYR A 34 7.30 1.40 -13.21
CA TYR A 34 6.04 0.94 -12.62
C TYR A 34 5.27 2.15 -12.05
N THR A 35 4.72 2.98 -12.97
CA THR A 35 3.96 4.20 -12.66
C THR A 35 2.65 4.24 -13.44
N GLU A 36 1.79 5.20 -13.17
CA GLU A 36 0.52 5.43 -13.88
C GLU A 36 0.71 5.66 -15.39
N ALA A 37 1.88 6.16 -15.79
CA ALA A 37 2.23 6.33 -17.19
C ALA A 37 2.62 5.01 -17.90
N PHE A 38 2.71 3.89 -17.18
CA PHE A 38 2.87 2.57 -17.77
C PHE A 38 1.57 2.10 -18.42
N ILE A 39 1.63 1.62 -19.65
CA ILE A 39 0.42 1.26 -20.44
C ILE A 39 -0.51 0.25 -19.76
N ALA A 40 0.00 -0.61 -18.89
CA ALA A 40 -0.85 -1.56 -18.16
C ALA A 40 -1.69 -0.89 -17.07
N ALA A 41 -1.27 0.25 -16.50
CA ALA A 41 -1.95 0.92 -15.40
C ALA A 41 -3.41 1.33 -15.76
N PRO A 42 -3.69 2.12 -16.80
CA PRO A 42 -5.06 2.50 -17.15
C PRO A 42 -5.92 1.30 -17.58
N ILE A 43 -5.30 0.23 -18.07
CA ILE A 43 -6.03 -1.00 -18.45
C ILE A 43 -6.41 -1.78 -17.20
N THR A 44 -5.52 -1.94 -16.22
CA THR A 44 -5.85 -2.60 -14.95
C THR A 44 -6.95 -1.87 -14.20
N SER A 45 -6.89 -0.52 -14.14
CA SER A 45 -7.93 0.33 -13.53
C SER A 45 -9.28 0.11 -14.19
N SER A 46 -9.33 0.22 -15.52
CA SER A 46 -10.58 -0.01 -16.28
C SER A 46 -11.14 -1.43 -16.13
N LEU A 47 -10.28 -2.43 -15.97
CA LEU A 47 -10.70 -3.81 -15.70
C LEU A 47 -11.32 -3.93 -14.31
N THR A 48 -10.69 -3.36 -13.29
CA THR A 48 -11.18 -3.40 -11.90
C THR A 48 -12.50 -2.64 -11.76
N GLU A 49 -12.60 -1.43 -12.31
CA GLU A 49 -13.82 -0.62 -12.28
C GLU A 49 -15.03 -1.31 -12.92
N ARG A 50 -14.81 -2.01 -14.04
CA ARG A 50 -15.87 -2.69 -14.79
C ARG A 50 -16.07 -4.15 -14.41
N MET A 51 -15.30 -4.67 -13.47
CA MET A 51 -15.39 -6.06 -13.04
C MET A 51 -16.73 -6.33 -12.33
N PRO A 52 -17.49 -7.35 -12.75
CA PRO A 52 -18.70 -7.76 -12.03
C PRO A 52 -18.38 -8.10 -10.57
N ALA A 53 -19.24 -7.67 -9.65
CA ALA A 53 -19.05 -7.89 -8.20
C ALA A 53 -18.81 -9.36 -7.82
N ALA A 54 -19.43 -10.32 -8.53
CA ALA A 54 -19.22 -11.75 -8.29
C ALA A 54 -17.79 -12.19 -8.64
N LEU A 55 -17.22 -11.65 -9.72
CA LEU A 55 -15.85 -11.97 -10.13
C LEU A 55 -14.82 -11.31 -9.21
N LEU A 56 -15.08 -10.07 -8.78
CA LEU A 56 -14.23 -9.36 -7.83
C LEU A 56 -14.19 -10.08 -6.48
N ARG A 57 -15.35 -10.52 -5.97
CA ARG A 57 -15.42 -11.34 -4.74
C ARG A 57 -14.67 -12.66 -4.87
N PHE A 58 -14.75 -13.32 -6.02
CA PHE A 58 -13.97 -14.53 -6.29
C PHE A 58 -12.46 -14.25 -6.28
N ALA A 59 -12.04 -13.12 -6.85
CA ALA A 59 -10.62 -12.71 -6.86
C ALA A 59 -10.11 -12.36 -5.46
N ILE A 60 -10.90 -11.66 -4.64
CA ILE A 60 -10.50 -11.25 -3.28
C ILE A 60 -10.55 -12.42 -2.28
N GLY A 61 -11.52 -13.29 -2.36
CA GLY A 61 -11.67 -14.42 -1.44
C GLY A 61 -10.88 -15.66 -1.91
N PRO A 62 -11.46 -16.54 -2.75
CA PRO A 62 -10.83 -17.82 -3.13
C PRO A 62 -9.46 -17.69 -3.79
N VAL A 63 -9.24 -16.68 -4.66
CA VAL A 63 -7.96 -16.50 -5.35
C VAL A 63 -6.87 -16.05 -4.37
N THR A 64 -7.19 -15.16 -3.42
CA THR A 64 -6.23 -14.73 -2.39
C THR A 64 -5.88 -15.89 -1.45
N GLN A 65 -6.86 -16.68 -0.99
CA GLN A 65 -6.60 -17.87 -0.18
C GLN A 65 -5.72 -18.89 -0.91
N PHE A 66 -5.99 -19.12 -2.20
CA PHE A 66 -5.16 -19.99 -3.02
C PHE A 66 -3.74 -19.43 -3.21
N GLY A 67 -3.59 -18.12 -3.36
CA GLY A 67 -2.30 -17.44 -3.39
C GLY A 67 -1.51 -17.66 -2.10
N GLN A 68 -2.13 -17.47 -0.95
CA GLN A 68 -1.52 -17.71 0.36
C GLN A 68 -1.05 -19.17 0.52
N LEU A 69 -1.86 -20.14 0.08
CA LEU A 69 -1.48 -21.56 0.08
C LEU A 69 -0.23 -21.85 -0.76
N LEU A 70 -0.02 -21.09 -1.85
CA LEU A 70 1.14 -21.21 -2.73
C LEU A 70 2.32 -20.31 -2.34
N GLY A 71 2.20 -19.49 -1.29
CA GLY A 71 3.17 -18.47 -0.92
C GLY A 71 3.27 -17.33 -1.95
N ILE A 72 2.21 -17.07 -2.71
CA ILE A 72 2.12 -15.99 -3.70
C ILE A 72 1.23 -14.89 -3.14
N GLU A 73 1.85 -13.84 -2.66
CA GLU A 73 1.13 -12.65 -2.23
C GLU A 73 0.48 -11.93 -3.41
N HIS A 74 -0.71 -11.35 -3.19
CA HIS A 74 -1.44 -10.54 -4.18
C HIS A 74 -1.73 -11.25 -5.51
N LEU A 75 -1.96 -12.57 -5.52
CA LEU A 75 -2.20 -13.36 -6.75
C LEU A 75 -3.30 -12.75 -7.64
N GLY A 76 -4.39 -12.23 -7.07
CA GLY A 76 -5.47 -11.58 -7.81
C GLY A 76 -5.01 -10.36 -8.60
N GLN A 77 -4.19 -9.51 -7.98
CA GLN A 77 -3.61 -8.32 -8.63
C GLN A 77 -2.61 -8.69 -9.71
N GLN A 78 -1.77 -9.72 -9.46
CA GLN A 78 -0.82 -10.22 -10.48
C GLN A 78 -1.55 -10.77 -11.70
N LEU A 79 -2.65 -11.50 -11.53
CA LEU A 79 -3.48 -11.99 -12.62
C LEU A 79 -4.14 -10.84 -13.42
N ASN A 80 -4.63 -9.81 -12.74
CA ASN A 80 -5.18 -8.62 -13.38
C ASN A 80 -4.10 -7.88 -14.20
N LEU A 81 -2.89 -7.72 -13.65
CA LEU A 81 -1.76 -7.12 -14.36
C LEU A 81 -1.37 -7.94 -15.59
N LEU A 82 -1.28 -9.26 -15.48
CA LEU A 82 -0.96 -10.13 -16.62
C LEU A 82 -2.03 -10.03 -17.73
N LEU A 83 -3.30 -9.96 -17.35
CA LEU A 83 -4.40 -9.73 -18.29
C LEU A 83 -4.26 -8.38 -19.00
N ALA A 84 -3.97 -7.31 -18.25
CA ALA A 84 -3.76 -5.97 -18.82
C ALA A 84 -2.57 -5.91 -19.77
N ILE A 85 -1.44 -6.53 -19.43
CA ILE A 85 -0.27 -6.69 -20.31
C ILE A 85 -0.64 -7.44 -21.58
N GLY A 86 -1.42 -8.52 -21.46
CA GLY A 86 -1.93 -9.28 -22.59
C GLY A 86 -2.81 -8.46 -23.52
N LEU A 87 -3.74 -7.67 -22.96
CA LEU A 87 -4.62 -6.78 -23.70
C LEU A 87 -3.85 -5.63 -24.38
N ALA A 88 -2.91 -5.00 -23.68
CA ALA A 88 -2.03 -3.98 -24.25
C ALA A 88 -1.19 -4.54 -25.42
N THR A 89 -0.62 -5.73 -25.25
CA THR A 89 0.13 -6.44 -26.30
C THR A 89 -0.76 -6.73 -27.51
N GLY A 90 -1.98 -7.21 -27.29
CA GLY A 90 -2.95 -7.47 -28.35
C GLY A 90 -3.37 -6.20 -29.11
N LEU A 91 -3.60 -5.10 -28.38
CA LEU A 91 -3.90 -3.79 -28.98
C LEU A 91 -2.74 -3.31 -29.86
N PHE A 92 -1.53 -3.27 -29.32
CA PHE A 92 -0.35 -2.83 -30.06
C PHE A 92 -0.03 -3.71 -31.24
N ALA A 93 -0.13 -5.04 -31.09
CA ALA A 93 0.02 -5.98 -32.20
C ALA A 93 -1.01 -5.74 -33.31
N SER A 94 -2.25 -5.45 -32.96
CA SER A 94 -3.31 -5.13 -33.91
C SER A 94 -3.03 -3.86 -34.70
N LEU A 95 -2.55 -2.80 -34.02
CA LEU A 95 -2.17 -1.54 -34.63
C LEU A 95 -0.96 -1.71 -35.56
N VAL A 96 0.05 -2.45 -35.13
CA VAL A 96 1.23 -2.78 -35.97
C VAL A 96 0.80 -3.62 -37.19
N LEU A 97 -0.07 -4.60 -37.01
CA LEU A 97 -0.57 -5.41 -38.13
C LEU A 97 -1.33 -4.54 -39.14
N ALA A 98 -2.20 -3.63 -38.67
CA ALA A 98 -2.88 -2.66 -39.52
C ALA A 98 -1.88 -1.78 -40.28
N ALA A 99 -0.82 -1.29 -39.62
CA ALA A 99 0.25 -0.51 -40.28
C ALA A 99 0.99 -1.32 -41.35
N LEU A 100 1.30 -2.61 -41.07
CA LEU A 100 1.96 -3.50 -42.02
C LEU A 100 1.09 -3.81 -43.25
N LEU A 101 -0.22 -3.98 -43.05
CA LEU A 101 -1.18 -4.23 -44.14
C LEU A 101 -1.42 -3.00 -45.01
N THR A 102 -1.63 -1.85 -44.38
CA THR A 102 -1.83 -0.56 -45.08
C THR A 102 -0.55 -0.16 -45.82
N GLY A 103 0.60 -0.33 -45.19
CA GLY A 103 1.91 -0.03 -45.75
C GLY A 103 2.31 -0.91 -46.94
N ARG A 104 1.62 -2.03 -47.21
CA ARG A 104 1.83 -2.83 -48.45
C ARG A 104 1.51 -2.05 -49.72
N ARG A 105 0.63 -1.03 -49.62
CA ARG A 105 0.24 -0.14 -50.72
C ARG A 105 1.19 1.05 -50.88
N LEU A 106 2.03 1.30 -49.88
CA LEU A 106 2.98 2.41 -49.84
C LEU A 106 4.39 1.84 -50.01
N ASP A 107 5.08 2.20 -51.05
CA ASP A 107 6.32 1.55 -51.55
C ASP A 107 7.60 1.83 -50.71
N THR A 108 7.46 2.44 -49.52
CA THR A 108 8.61 2.82 -48.69
C THR A 108 8.60 2.13 -47.33
N ARG A 109 9.69 1.37 -47.01
CA ARG A 109 9.87 0.68 -45.69
C ARG A 109 9.82 1.65 -44.51
N PHE A 110 10.31 2.87 -44.65
CA PHE A 110 10.32 3.88 -43.60
C PHE A 110 8.92 4.33 -43.20
N VAL A 111 7.99 4.43 -44.17
CA VAL A 111 6.59 4.74 -43.86
C VAL A 111 5.92 3.64 -43.02
N ARG A 112 6.23 2.36 -43.26
CA ARG A 112 5.69 1.25 -42.45
C ARG A 112 6.20 1.29 -41.02
N ILE A 113 7.49 1.56 -40.83
CA ILE A 113 8.12 1.70 -39.51
C ILE A 113 7.52 2.89 -38.77
N GLY A 114 7.44 4.05 -39.43
CA GLY A 114 6.85 5.25 -38.86
C GLY A 114 5.38 5.13 -38.49
N LEU A 115 4.56 4.48 -39.35
CA LEU A 115 3.15 4.21 -39.07
C LEU A 115 2.99 3.24 -37.89
N ALA A 116 3.77 2.16 -37.82
CA ALA A 116 3.70 1.20 -36.73
C ALA A 116 4.03 1.85 -35.39
N GLY A 117 5.18 2.54 -35.32
CA GLY A 117 5.58 3.26 -34.10
C GLY A 117 4.67 4.41 -33.73
N GLY A 118 4.23 5.19 -34.73
CA GLY A 118 3.34 6.34 -34.53
C GLY A 118 1.94 5.96 -34.02
N LEU A 119 1.35 4.88 -34.56
CA LEU A 119 0.04 4.38 -34.07
C LEU A 119 0.13 3.83 -32.64
N VAL A 120 1.20 3.09 -32.32
CA VAL A 120 1.42 2.57 -30.97
C VAL A 120 1.71 3.70 -29.98
N TRP A 121 2.55 4.68 -30.37
CA TRP A 121 2.79 5.88 -29.56
C TRP A 121 1.49 6.64 -29.28
N LEU A 122 0.67 6.91 -30.32
CA LEU A 122 -0.59 7.63 -30.16
C LEU A 122 -1.55 6.89 -29.23
N ALA A 123 -1.70 5.58 -29.40
CA ALA A 123 -2.56 4.78 -28.53
C ALA A 123 -2.08 4.79 -27.08
N ALA A 124 -0.77 4.63 -26.86
CA ALA A 124 -0.19 4.71 -25.54
C ALA A 124 -0.37 6.10 -24.92
N ALA A 125 -0.13 7.17 -25.68
CA ALA A 125 -0.28 8.55 -25.22
C ALA A 125 -1.72 8.89 -24.81
N VAL A 126 -2.70 8.42 -25.60
CA VAL A 126 -4.13 8.63 -25.29
C VAL A 126 -4.55 7.85 -24.05
N LEU A 127 -4.10 6.61 -23.91
CA LEU A 127 -4.50 5.76 -22.77
C LEU A 127 -3.84 6.17 -21.46
N THR A 128 -2.57 6.59 -21.50
CA THR A 128 -1.81 6.96 -20.29
C THR A 128 -1.84 8.45 -19.96
N GLY A 129 -2.36 9.30 -20.84
CA GLY A 129 -2.28 10.75 -20.68
C GLY A 129 -0.85 11.32 -20.78
N SER A 130 0.17 10.48 -21.02
CA SER A 130 1.59 10.85 -20.99
C SER A 130 2.28 10.65 -22.35
N PRO A 131 2.30 11.65 -23.25
CA PRO A 131 2.88 11.51 -24.57
C PRO A 131 4.40 11.29 -24.57
N VAL A 132 5.10 11.77 -23.53
CA VAL A 132 6.56 11.62 -23.43
C VAL A 132 6.95 10.19 -23.10
N THR A 133 6.34 9.59 -22.09
CA THR A 133 6.62 8.19 -21.71
C THR A 133 6.11 7.21 -22.75
N ALA A 134 5.02 7.54 -23.47
CA ALA A 134 4.49 6.78 -24.59
C ALA A 134 5.49 6.63 -25.76
N LEU A 135 6.51 7.51 -25.88
CA LEU A 135 7.58 7.38 -26.88
C LEU A 135 8.29 6.02 -26.77
N GLY A 136 8.42 5.48 -25.56
CA GLY A 136 9.01 4.16 -25.34
C GLY A 136 8.22 3.04 -26.05
N ALA A 137 6.90 3.10 -25.98
CA ALA A 137 6.02 2.13 -26.64
C ALA A 137 6.16 2.20 -28.17
N GLY A 138 6.11 3.42 -28.73
CA GLY A 138 6.29 3.67 -30.16
C GLY A 138 7.66 3.23 -30.68
N ALA A 139 8.72 3.58 -29.96
CA ALA A 139 10.11 3.24 -30.31
C ALA A 139 10.36 1.73 -30.27
N GLY A 140 9.90 1.03 -29.21
CA GLY A 140 10.02 -0.41 -29.08
C GLY A 140 9.35 -1.16 -30.24
N SER A 141 8.11 -0.78 -30.58
CA SER A 141 7.38 -1.35 -31.72
C SER A 141 8.06 -1.05 -33.07
N ALA A 142 8.48 0.21 -33.27
CA ALA A 142 9.17 0.65 -34.50
C ALA A 142 10.50 -0.10 -34.72
N LEU A 143 11.25 -0.35 -33.64
CA LEU A 143 12.53 -1.07 -33.70
C LEU A 143 12.34 -2.51 -34.23
N VAL A 144 11.36 -3.25 -33.69
CA VAL A 144 11.07 -4.64 -34.13
C VAL A 144 10.64 -4.66 -35.59
N VAL A 145 9.73 -3.76 -36.01
CA VAL A 145 9.29 -3.64 -37.42
C VAL A 145 10.44 -3.24 -38.32
N GLY A 146 11.33 -2.32 -37.86
CA GLY A 146 12.53 -1.89 -38.58
C GLY A 146 13.49 -3.04 -38.84
N VAL A 147 13.86 -3.78 -37.80
CA VAL A 147 14.74 -4.96 -37.93
C VAL A 147 14.14 -5.99 -38.86
N ALA A 148 12.83 -6.27 -38.75
CA ALA A 148 12.14 -7.20 -39.67
C ALA A 148 12.16 -6.71 -41.12
N ALA A 149 12.05 -5.42 -41.39
CA ALA A 149 12.10 -4.82 -42.71
C ALA A 149 13.51 -4.85 -43.31
N PHE A 150 14.55 -4.58 -42.51
CA PHE A 150 15.95 -4.60 -42.97
C PHE A 150 16.48 -6.02 -43.21
N THR A 151 16.15 -6.98 -42.34
CA THR A 151 16.58 -8.38 -42.49
C THR A 151 15.98 -9.07 -43.73
N ARG A 152 14.81 -8.61 -44.19
CA ARG A 152 14.22 -9.06 -45.46
C ARG A 152 14.97 -8.51 -46.66
N SER A 153 15.49 -7.30 -46.63
CA SER A 153 16.15 -6.63 -47.76
C SER A 153 17.61 -7.11 -48.04
N VAL A 154 18.29 -7.60 -46.99
CA VAL A 154 19.68 -8.11 -47.10
C VAL A 154 19.77 -9.50 -47.72
N GLY A 155 18.63 -10.16 -47.96
CA GLY A 155 18.56 -11.57 -48.40
C GLY A 155 17.97 -11.80 -49.79
N GLU A 156 17.87 -10.82 -50.70
CA GLU A 156 17.51 -11.09 -52.11
C GLU A 156 18.75 -11.46 -52.94
N PRO A 157 19.03 -12.78 -53.15
CA PRO A 157 19.81 -13.22 -54.26
C PRO A 157 18.93 -13.16 -55.52
N ARG A 158 19.49 -12.74 -56.63
CA ARG A 158 18.84 -12.68 -57.94
C ARG A 158 18.36 -14.03 -58.50
N ASP A 159 18.32 -15.10 -57.69
CA ASP A 159 17.89 -16.43 -58.13
C ASP A 159 16.62 -16.90 -57.45
N THR A 160 15.66 -17.29 -58.26
CA THR A 160 14.23 -17.54 -58.02
C THR A 160 13.86 -18.83 -57.26
N THR A 161 14.71 -19.41 -56.41
CA THR A 161 14.44 -20.72 -55.77
C THR A 161 14.38 -20.73 -54.22
N SER A 162 14.37 -19.58 -53.50
CA SER A 162 14.39 -19.59 -52.03
C SER A 162 13.46 -18.59 -51.35
N ALA A 163 12.17 -18.58 -51.70
CA ALA A 163 11.15 -17.74 -51.05
C ALA A 163 10.96 -18.01 -49.54
N THR A 164 11.45 -19.16 -49.03
CA THR A 164 11.33 -19.57 -47.63
C THR A 164 12.43 -19.02 -46.70
N SER A 165 13.57 -18.57 -47.22
CA SER A 165 14.69 -18.10 -46.41
C SER A 165 14.53 -16.68 -45.86
N GLY A 166 13.88 -15.77 -46.60
CA GLY A 166 13.68 -14.38 -46.18
C GLY A 166 12.68 -14.24 -45.03
N GLY A 167 11.64 -15.06 -45.00
CA GLY A 167 10.67 -15.08 -43.91
C GLY A 167 11.26 -15.56 -42.58
N ARG A 168 12.11 -16.60 -42.60
CA ARG A 168 12.77 -17.14 -41.39
C ARG A 168 13.75 -16.13 -40.80
N ARG A 169 14.52 -15.41 -41.61
CA ARG A 169 15.46 -14.37 -41.15
C ARG A 169 14.73 -13.18 -40.53
N ALA A 170 13.62 -12.72 -41.11
CA ALA A 170 12.81 -11.66 -40.56
C ALA A 170 12.22 -12.03 -39.19
N VAL A 171 11.77 -13.28 -39.02
CA VAL A 171 11.27 -13.83 -37.75
C VAL A 171 12.38 -13.88 -36.70
N LEU A 172 13.55 -14.41 -37.04
CA LEU A 172 14.70 -14.47 -36.11
C LEU A 172 15.19 -13.07 -35.73
N GLY A 173 15.24 -12.13 -36.68
CA GLY A 173 15.58 -10.72 -36.41
C GLY A 173 14.56 -10.04 -35.49
N SER A 174 13.26 -10.29 -35.73
CA SER A 174 12.19 -9.75 -34.85
C SER A 174 12.27 -10.33 -33.44
N LEU A 175 12.57 -11.63 -33.32
CA LEU A 175 12.71 -12.29 -32.01
C LEU A 175 13.93 -11.72 -31.26
N ALA A 176 15.09 -11.63 -31.92
CA ALA A 176 16.31 -11.07 -31.31
C ALA A 176 16.12 -9.61 -30.88
N SER A 177 15.45 -8.78 -31.70
CA SER A 177 15.16 -7.38 -31.33
C SER A 177 14.14 -7.27 -30.20
N ALA A 178 13.10 -8.10 -30.18
CA ALA A 178 12.13 -8.14 -29.09
C ALA A 178 12.78 -8.55 -27.76
N LEU A 179 13.65 -9.58 -27.76
CA LEU A 179 14.41 -9.99 -26.59
C LEU A 179 15.37 -8.89 -26.12
N GLY A 180 16.08 -8.23 -27.04
CA GLY A 180 16.96 -7.10 -26.71
C GLY A 180 16.21 -5.92 -26.09
N VAL A 181 15.05 -5.55 -26.66
CA VAL A 181 14.16 -4.51 -26.09
C VAL A 181 13.64 -4.94 -24.73
N SER A 182 13.26 -6.22 -24.57
CA SER A 182 12.72 -6.73 -23.29
C SER A 182 13.78 -6.67 -22.18
N LEU A 183 15.01 -7.10 -22.46
CA LEU A 183 16.09 -7.05 -21.48
C LEU A 183 16.44 -5.60 -21.10
N LEU A 184 16.60 -4.75 -22.11
CA LEU A 184 16.91 -3.32 -21.89
C LEU A 184 15.77 -2.61 -21.15
N GLY A 185 14.52 -2.89 -21.53
CA GLY A 185 13.34 -2.33 -20.90
C GLY A 185 13.20 -2.72 -19.44
N TYR A 186 13.48 -3.98 -19.11
CA TYR A 186 13.51 -4.45 -17.73
C TYR A 186 14.56 -3.71 -16.88
N VAL A 187 15.79 -3.60 -17.40
CA VAL A 187 16.89 -2.89 -16.71
C VAL A 187 16.59 -1.40 -16.55
N LEU A 188 16.02 -0.74 -17.56
CA LEU A 188 15.69 0.68 -17.51
C LEU A 188 14.47 0.98 -16.64
N GLY A 189 13.45 0.12 -16.69
CA GLY A 189 12.21 0.30 -15.92
C GLY A 189 12.38 0.03 -14.42
N ASN A 190 13.31 -0.85 -14.04
CA ASN A 190 13.64 -1.16 -12.64
C ASN A 190 14.66 -0.20 -12.01
N ARG A 191 14.93 0.96 -12.60
CA ARG A 191 15.78 1.94 -11.94
C ARG A 191 15.10 2.42 -10.67
N PRO A 192 15.79 2.40 -9.49
CA PRO A 192 15.26 3.03 -8.31
C PRO A 192 15.00 4.50 -8.64
N SER A 193 13.81 4.98 -8.34
CA SER A 193 13.48 6.40 -8.45
C SER A 193 14.45 7.13 -7.52
N THR A 194 15.50 7.74 -8.08
CA THR A 194 16.42 8.57 -7.33
C THR A 194 15.69 9.88 -6.98
N VAL A 195 14.81 9.80 -6.00
CA VAL A 195 14.52 10.95 -5.16
C VAL A 195 15.80 11.11 -4.33
N THR A 196 16.68 11.97 -4.78
CA THR A 196 17.94 12.28 -4.10
C THR A 196 17.60 12.81 -2.71
N PRO A 197 18.18 12.26 -1.62
CA PRO A 197 17.99 12.80 -0.27
C PRO A 197 18.55 14.21 -0.09
N GLN A 198 19.10 14.79 -1.14
CA GLN A 198 19.80 16.06 -1.15
C GLN A 198 18.89 17.31 -1.13
N ALA A 199 17.57 17.14 -1.37
CA ALA A 199 16.64 18.27 -1.26
C ALA A 199 16.12 18.48 0.18
N ALA A 200 16.20 17.46 1.05
CA ALA A 200 15.77 17.59 2.45
C ALA A 200 16.85 18.24 3.34
N ALA A 201 18.14 18.10 2.99
CA ALA A 201 19.24 18.70 3.75
C ALA A 201 19.49 20.19 3.41
N SER A 202 18.91 20.69 2.30
CA SER A 202 19.11 22.09 1.88
C SER A 202 18.04 23.06 2.42
N ALA A 203 16.99 22.55 3.05
CA ALA A 203 15.92 23.38 3.62
C ALA A 203 16.16 23.73 5.10
N GLU A 204 17.10 23.07 5.79
CA GLU A 204 17.38 23.35 7.20
C GLU A 204 18.54 24.33 7.43
N THR A 205 19.23 24.81 6.38
CA THR A 205 20.42 25.67 6.55
C THR A 205 20.27 27.12 6.04
N ASN A 206 19.05 27.59 5.69
CA ASN A 206 18.84 28.97 5.23
C ASN A 206 17.98 29.83 6.20
N GLY A 207 18.22 29.72 7.46
CA GLY A 207 17.54 30.53 8.46
C GLY A 207 18.42 31.14 9.53
N GLU A 208 19.67 31.52 9.22
CA GLU A 208 20.45 32.43 10.10
C GLU A 208 21.71 32.91 9.36
N THR A 209 21.67 34.12 8.83
CA THR A 209 22.81 35.06 8.77
C THR A 209 22.30 36.41 8.35
N ASN A 210 22.25 37.36 9.26
CA ASN A 210 22.79 38.69 9.07
C ASN A 210 22.87 39.45 10.41
N ALA A 211 24.10 39.71 10.87
CA ALA A 211 24.60 41.04 11.12
C ALA A 211 25.91 41.02 11.95
N GLY A 212 26.98 41.51 11.38
CA GLY A 212 27.85 42.53 11.98
C GLY A 212 29.05 42.05 12.80
N ASP A 213 30.12 41.87 12.14
CA ASP A 213 31.43 42.63 12.19
C ASP A 213 32.19 42.77 13.53
N ALA A 214 33.45 42.33 13.43
CA ALA A 214 34.72 42.82 14.00
C ALA A 214 35.09 42.63 15.50
N SER A 215 36.08 41.91 15.78
CA SER A 215 37.46 42.23 16.12
C SER A 215 38.09 41.36 17.22
N GLU A 216 39.17 40.76 16.87
CA GLU A 216 40.44 40.43 17.51
C GLU A 216 40.57 40.28 19.04
N ALA A 217 41.36 39.24 19.38
CA ALA A 217 42.43 39.11 20.38
C ALA A 217 42.17 38.21 21.58
N SER A 218 42.87 37.07 21.58
CA SER A 218 43.38 36.31 22.78
C SER A 218 44.57 37.05 23.41
N PRO A 219 45.19 36.62 24.52
CA PRO A 219 44.92 35.55 25.49
C PRO A 219 45.18 35.95 26.98
N GLY A 220 44.96 35.05 27.91
CA GLY A 220 45.71 35.12 29.17
C GLY A 220 45.04 34.61 30.44
N THR A 221 45.36 33.40 30.82
CA THR A 221 45.83 32.89 32.14
C THR A 221 45.19 33.33 33.47
N ASP A 222 45.03 32.27 34.24
CA ASP A 222 45.34 32.00 35.65
C ASP A 222 44.24 32.06 36.71
N ALA A 223 44.13 30.89 37.28
CA ALA A 223 43.88 30.38 38.64
C ALA A 223 43.52 31.35 39.78
N THR A 224 42.64 31.00 40.64
CA THR A 224 42.91 30.54 42.01
C THR A 224 41.63 30.34 42.85
N ASP A 225 41.72 29.32 43.70
CA ASP A 225 40.92 28.85 44.80
C ASP A 225 40.15 29.85 45.66
N ALA A 226 38.98 29.45 46.17
CA ALA A 226 38.70 29.48 47.63
C ALA A 226 37.36 28.82 47.97
N GLU A 227 37.43 27.95 48.95
CA GLU A 227 36.33 27.31 49.69
C GLU A 227 35.47 28.32 50.46
N SER A 228 34.18 28.01 50.65
CA SER A 228 33.54 28.16 51.97
C SER A 228 32.10 27.64 52.01
N ASP A 229 31.88 26.86 53.04
CA ASP A 229 30.65 26.30 53.61
C ASP A 229 29.39 27.16 53.61
N GLY A 230 28.21 26.50 53.56
CA GLY A 230 26.95 27.08 53.98
C GLY A 230 25.75 26.22 53.63
N ASN A 231 25.37 25.39 54.57
CA ASN A 231 24.11 24.66 54.70
C ASN A 231 22.92 25.62 54.59
N ASP A 232 21.90 25.24 53.81
CA ASP A 232 20.50 25.43 54.23
C ASP A 232 19.56 24.59 53.39
N GLU A 233 18.81 23.77 54.08
CA GLU A 233 17.65 23.01 53.60
C GLU A 233 16.55 23.97 53.08
N ASN A 234 16.08 23.77 51.86
CA ASN A 234 14.71 24.13 51.55
C ASN A 234 14.14 23.16 50.48
N THR A 235 13.33 22.25 50.94
CA THR A 235 12.40 21.45 50.18
C THR A 235 11.42 22.36 49.47
N GLU A 236 11.58 22.55 48.18
CA GLU A 236 10.47 22.96 47.31
C GLU A 236 10.16 21.83 46.35
N ASN A 237 8.95 21.30 46.55
CA ASN A 237 8.27 20.43 45.60
C ASN A 237 8.04 21.24 44.32
N ASP A 238 8.85 21.02 43.32
CA ASP A 238 8.43 21.32 41.96
C ASP A 238 7.58 20.15 41.46
N GLU A 239 6.27 20.35 41.58
CA GLU A 239 5.26 19.67 40.78
C GLU A 239 5.55 20.00 39.31
N ASP A 240 6.33 19.18 38.63
CA ASP A 240 6.42 19.13 37.17
C ASP A 240 5.12 18.53 36.63
N THR A 241 4.06 19.32 36.70
CA THR A 241 2.79 19.03 36.10
C THR A 241 2.74 19.64 34.71
N GLY A 242 3.02 18.84 33.67
CA GLY A 242 2.28 19.00 32.44
C GLY A 242 2.97 19.44 31.16
N ASN A 243 4.18 18.96 30.83
CA ASN A 243 4.69 19.14 29.46
C ASN A 243 5.36 17.91 28.84
N GLY A 244 5.54 16.83 29.60
CA GLY A 244 6.28 15.65 29.12
C GLY A 244 5.59 14.83 27.99
N ALA A 245 4.31 15.04 27.71
CA ALA A 245 3.60 14.28 26.68
C ALA A 245 3.83 14.84 25.26
N ASN A 246 4.06 16.14 25.11
CA ASN A 246 4.24 16.80 23.81
C ASN A 246 5.67 16.71 23.27
N ASP A 247 6.65 16.40 24.10
CA ASP A 247 8.06 16.36 23.70
C ASP A 247 8.53 14.96 23.23
N ARG A 248 7.65 13.94 23.31
CA ARG A 248 8.01 12.56 22.89
C ARG A 248 8.32 12.50 21.40
N THR A 249 9.38 11.77 21.08
CA THR A 249 9.84 11.49 19.71
C THR A 249 9.26 10.17 19.18
N VAL A 250 9.43 9.89 17.90
CA VAL A 250 9.06 8.59 17.32
C VAL A 250 9.90 7.48 17.94
N GLU A 251 11.18 7.73 18.17
CA GLU A 251 12.11 6.80 18.82
C GLU A 251 11.61 6.40 20.21
N ASP A 252 11.06 7.33 20.99
CA ASP A 252 10.46 7.03 22.30
C ASP A 252 9.24 6.10 22.17
N PHE A 253 8.40 6.31 21.14
CA PHE A 253 7.26 5.45 20.86
C PHE A 253 7.70 4.04 20.46
N LEU A 254 8.71 3.92 19.59
CA LEU A 254 9.25 2.65 19.14
C LEU A 254 9.93 1.89 20.29
N ALA A 255 10.74 2.56 21.10
CA ALA A 255 11.40 1.96 22.27
C ALA A 255 10.39 1.43 23.28
N VAL A 256 9.30 2.18 23.55
CA VAL A 256 8.24 1.71 24.45
C VAL A 256 7.49 0.52 23.84
N ALA A 257 7.28 0.48 22.53
CA ALA A 257 6.67 -0.67 21.88
C ALA A 257 7.52 -1.94 22.00
N GLU A 258 8.83 -1.82 21.80
CA GLU A 258 9.79 -2.91 21.99
C GLU A 258 9.80 -3.39 23.47
N GLU A 259 9.89 -2.48 24.45
CA GLU A 259 9.84 -2.81 25.88
C GLU A 259 8.55 -3.55 26.28
N ARG A 260 7.42 -3.19 25.68
CA ARG A 260 6.11 -3.76 26.01
C ARG A 260 5.75 -5.01 25.23
N SER A 261 6.53 -5.37 24.22
CA SER A 261 6.39 -6.61 23.47
C SER A 261 6.60 -7.84 24.36
N LEU A 262 5.87 -8.91 24.09
CA LEU A 262 6.00 -10.16 24.84
C LEU A 262 7.25 -10.98 24.45
N GLY A 263 7.92 -10.65 23.35
CA GLY A 263 9.11 -11.33 22.86
C GLY A 263 8.89 -12.82 22.58
N VAL A 264 7.74 -13.20 22.05
CA VAL A 264 7.40 -14.59 21.73
C VAL A 264 7.95 -14.95 20.36
N ALA A 265 8.69 -16.05 20.28
CA ALA A 265 9.24 -16.52 19.00
C ALA A 265 8.15 -16.77 17.96
N GLY A 266 8.34 -16.24 16.76
CA GLY A 266 7.36 -16.36 15.65
C GLY A 266 6.11 -15.51 15.79
N LEU A 267 6.06 -14.60 16.75
CA LEU A 267 5.03 -13.58 16.87
C LEU A 267 5.61 -12.24 16.43
N GLU A 268 4.90 -11.55 15.57
CA GLU A 268 5.23 -10.18 15.15
C GLU A 268 5.22 -9.23 16.35
N GLU A 269 6.12 -8.24 16.32
CA GLU A 269 6.24 -7.21 17.35
C GLU A 269 5.02 -6.30 17.44
N LEU A 270 5.00 -5.39 18.43
CA LEU A 270 3.90 -4.42 18.57
C LEU A 270 3.89 -3.34 17.48
N VAL A 271 4.94 -3.23 16.69
CA VAL A 271 5.06 -2.35 15.51
C VAL A 271 5.45 -3.21 14.31
N SER A 272 4.63 -3.22 13.26
CA SER A 272 4.81 -4.07 12.08
C SER A 272 5.91 -3.60 11.13
N GLY A 273 6.18 -2.29 11.07
CA GLY A 273 7.29 -1.75 10.28
C GLY A 273 7.11 -1.90 8.77
N GLU A 274 8.08 -2.55 8.10
CA GLU A 274 8.08 -2.72 6.64
C GLU A 274 7.10 -3.78 6.15
N ASP A 275 6.75 -4.73 7.02
CA ASP A 275 5.84 -5.85 6.74
C ASP A 275 4.35 -5.46 6.83
N PHE A 276 4.06 -4.18 7.11
CA PHE A 276 2.68 -3.67 7.17
C PHE A 276 1.91 -4.02 5.90
N TYR A 277 0.75 -4.69 6.03
CA TYR A 277 -0.04 -5.20 4.92
C TYR A 277 -0.43 -4.12 3.91
N GLU A 278 -0.57 -4.52 2.66
CA GLU A 278 -0.95 -3.66 1.54
C GLU A 278 -2.20 -4.21 0.85
N VAL A 279 -3.21 -3.35 0.68
CA VAL A 279 -4.40 -3.62 -0.12
C VAL A 279 -4.71 -2.38 -0.94
N ASP A 280 -4.77 -2.56 -2.27
CA ASP A 280 -5.03 -1.49 -3.23
C ASP A 280 -6.07 -1.94 -4.27
N VAL A 281 -6.88 -1.00 -4.74
CA VAL A 281 -7.79 -1.23 -5.86
C VAL A 281 -7.07 -1.16 -7.20
N GLN A 282 -5.94 -0.46 -7.24
CA GLN A 282 -5.08 -0.29 -8.41
C GLN A 282 -3.83 -1.16 -8.30
N ASN A 283 -3.32 -1.66 -9.45
CA ASN A 283 -2.06 -2.40 -9.48
C ASN A 283 -0.83 -1.49 -9.49
N VAL A 284 -1.01 -0.22 -9.79
CA VAL A 284 0.05 0.78 -9.84
C VAL A 284 -0.30 1.92 -8.92
N ASN A 285 0.47 2.10 -7.86
CA ASN A 285 0.24 3.13 -6.87
C ASN A 285 0.53 4.52 -7.44
N PRO A 286 -0.25 5.56 -7.11
CA PRO A 286 -0.01 6.94 -7.48
C PRO A 286 1.39 7.41 -7.11
N ASN A 287 1.99 8.24 -7.95
CA ASN A 287 3.29 8.87 -7.72
C ASN A 287 3.10 10.38 -7.54
N VAL A 288 2.45 10.75 -6.46
CA VAL A 288 2.18 12.15 -6.11
C VAL A 288 3.34 12.70 -5.29
N THR A 289 3.90 13.85 -5.70
CA THR A 289 4.93 14.54 -4.91
C THR A 289 4.27 15.46 -3.87
N ARG A 290 5.02 15.80 -2.80
CA ARG A 290 4.54 16.73 -1.77
C ARG A 290 4.20 18.11 -2.35
N GLN A 291 4.88 18.53 -3.41
CA GLN A 291 4.67 19.82 -4.07
C GLN A 291 3.43 19.84 -4.96
N GLU A 292 3.04 18.70 -5.52
CA GLU A 292 1.87 18.56 -6.40
C GLU A 292 0.60 18.19 -5.63
N TRP A 293 0.75 17.69 -4.41
CA TRP A 293 -0.38 17.25 -3.60
C TRP A 293 -1.18 18.42 -3.04
N SER A 294 -2.48 18.32 -3.12
CA SER A 294 -3.45 19.19 -2.45
C SER A 294 -4.63 18.37 -1.94
N LEU A 295 -5.25 18.86 -0.88
CA LEU A 295 -6.48 18.32 -0.32
C LEU A 295 -7.57 19.40 -0.39
N SER A 296 -8.64 19.11 -1.13
CA SER A 296 -9.82 19.97 -1.20
C SER A 296 -10.88 19.51 -0.19
N ILE A 297 -11.50 20.44 0.52
CA ILE A 297 -12.68 20.18 1.34
C ILE A 297 -13.86 20.92 0.73
N THR A 298 -14.85 20.15 0.27
CA THR A 298 -15.95 20.61 -0.60
C THR A 298 -17.33 20.20 -0.07
N GLY A 299 -18.39 20.51 -0.82
CA GLY A 299 -19.75 20.04 -0.58
C GLY A 299 -20.52 20.88 0.43
N THR A 300 -21.22 20.25 1.37
CA THR A 300 -22.08 20.93 2.35
C THR A 300 -21.27 21.52 3.50
N VAL A 301 -20.50 22.56 3.20
CA VAL A 301 -19.66 23.33 4.13
C VAL A 301 -20.05 24.81 4.09
N GLU A 302 -19.65 25.59 5.11
CA GLU A 302 -19.83 27.04 5.09
C GLU A 302 -18.89 27.72 4.08
N SER A 303 -17.64 27.22 3.99
CA SER A 303 -16.62 27.69 3.05
C SER A 303 -15.77 26.52 2.60
N GLU A 304 -15.66 26.31 1.29
CA GLU A 304 -14.71 25.35 0.73
C GLU A 304 -13.27 25.81 0.97
N ALA A 305 -12.34 24.88 1.10
CA ALA A 305 -10.93 25.17 1.33
C ALA A 305 -10.01 24.14 0.65
N ASP A 306 -8.86 24.63 0.22
CA ASP A 306 -7.78 23.82 -0.32
C ASP A 306 -6.54 23.93 0.58
N PHE A 307 -5.89 22.79 0.85
CA PHE A 307 -4.70 22.70 1.69
C PHE A 307 -3.57 22.03 0.91
N GLY A 308 -2.43 22.66 0.82
CA GLY A 308 -1.20 22.04 0.35
C GLY A 308 -0.52 21.23 1.47
N TYR A 309 0.49 20.44 1.09
CA TYR A 309 1.28 19.65 2.05
C TYR A 309 1.89 20.52 3.16
N ALA A 310 2.39 21.72 2.80
CA ALA A 310 2.98 22.67 3.75
C ALA A 310 1.94 23.16 4.77
N ASP A 311 0.71 23.43 4.32
CA ASP A 311 -0.37 23.91 5.18
C ASP A 311 -0.73 22.86 6.23
N VAL A 312 -0.89 21.60 5.80
CA VAL A 312 -1.21 20.49 6.70
C VAL A 312 -0.09 20.26 7.71
N THR A 313 1.17 20.25 7.28
CA THR A 313 2.31 20.00 8.19
C THR A 313 2.56 21.17 9.15
N ALA A 314 2.15 22.40 8.83
CA ALA A 314 2.24 23.57 9.69
C ALA A 314 1.20 23.57 10.83
N MET A 315 0.17 22.73 10.79
CA MET A 315 -0.88 22.66 11.82
C MET A 315 -0.42 22.02 13.14
N GLY A 316 0.84 21.65 13.25
CA GLY A 316 1.44 21.03 14.43
C GLY A 316 1.40 19.50 14.38
N ARG A 317 2.60 18.93 14.52
CA ARG A 317 2.84 17.49 14.47
C ARG A 317 2.23 16.76 15.67
N GLU A 318 1.57 15.66 15.42
CA GLU A 318 1.18 14.68 16.43
C GLU A 318 1.71 13.30 16.09
N LEU A 319 1.99 12.51 17.13
CA LEU A 319 2.36 11.09 17.04
C LEU A 319 1.28 10.25 17.71
N ARG A 320 0.90 9.14 17.08
CA ARG A 320 0.00 8.15 17.68
C ARG A 320 0.26 6.75 17.13
N PHE A 321 0.02 5.74 17.96
CA PHE A 321 -0.14 4.38 17.45
C PHE A 321 -1.46 4.24 16.72
N GLY A 322 -1.49 3.42 15.68
CA GLY A 322 -2.71 3.14 14.94
C GLY A 322 -2.68 1.77 14.29
N THR A 323 -3.63 0.93 14.69
CA THR A 323 -3.86 -0.37 14.06
C THR A 323 -4.87 -0.21 12.93
N LEU A 324 -4.54 -0.80 11.78
CA LEU A 324 -5.47 -1.01 10.67
C LEU A 324 -5.76 -2.50 10.53
N ARG A 325 -7.01 -2.83 10.20
CA ARG A 325 -7.44 -4.18 9.84
C ARG A 325 -8.28 -4.12 8.58
N CYS A 326 -7.96 -4.95 7.59
CA CYS A 326 -8.75 -5.05 6.36
C CYS A 326 -10.09 -5.76 6.63
N VAL A 327 -11.19 -5.30 6.01
CA VAL A 327 -12.48 -5.98 6.11
C VAL A 327 -12.42 -7.38 5.50
N SER A 328 -11.57 -7.60 4.49
CA SER A 328 -11.35 -8.90 3.87
C SER A 328 -10.39 -9.81 4.65
N ASP A 329 -9.86 -9.35 5.79
CA ASP A 329 -9.00 -10.15 6.65
C ASP A 329 -9.77 -11.36 7.19
N THR A 330 -9.23 -12.56 6.99
CA THR A 330 -9.80 -13.78 7.56
C THR A 330 -9.67 -13.78 9.07
N LEU A 331 -10.38 -14.67 9.74
CA LEU A 331 -10.42 -14.67 11.19
C LEU A 331 -9.02 -14.77 11.84
N ASN A 332 -8.14 -15.60 11.28
CA ASN A 332 -6.74 -15.73 11.69
C ASN A 332 -5.74 -15.26 10.59
N GLY A 333 -6.14 -14.31 9.75
CA GLY A 333 -5.33 -13.80 8.63
C GLY A 333 -4.22 -12.86 9.07
N ALA A 334 -3.50 -12.34 8.07
CA ALA A 334 -2.33 -11.47 8.26
C ALA A 334 -2.58 -10.00 7.86
N SER A 335 -3.84 -9.60 7.60
CA SER A 335 -4.13 -8.21 7.17
C SER A 335 -4.60 -7.34 8.34
N MET A 336 -3.79 -7.30 9.40
CA MET A 336 -3.99 -6.48 10.58
C MET A 336 -2.63 -6.09 11.17
N ASP A 337 -2.30 -4.81 11.16
CA ASP A 337 -0.99 -4.28 11.53
C ASP A 337 -1.09 -2.97 12.30
N ASN A 338 -0.03 -2.65 13.05
CA ASN A 338 0.07 -1.47 13.89
C ASN A 338 1.41 -0.76 13.75
N ASP A 339 1.36 0.57 13.59
CA ASP A 339 2.56 1.41 13.48
C ASP A 339 2.43 2.71 14.27
N VAL A 340 3.54 3.46 14.33
CA VAL A 340 3.57 4.84 14.82
C VAL A 340 3.34 5.78 13.66
N TRP A 341 2.28 6.56 13.71
CA TRP A 341 1.90 7.49 12.67
C TRP A 341 2.22 8.93 13.07
N THR A 342 2.73 9.69 12.11
CA THR A 342 2.96 11.13 12.22
C THR A 342 1.95 11.87 11.36
N GLY A 343 1.26 12.86 11.93
CA GLY A 343 0.24 13.59 11.17
C GLY A 343 -0.45 14.66 12.00
N VAL A 344 -1.69 15.00 11.59
CA VAL A 344 -2.54 15.99 12.25
C VAL A 344 -3.99 15.49 12.39
N PRO A 345 -4.74 15.85 13.44
CA PRO A 345 -6.16 15.58 13.53
C PRO A 345 -6.94 16.27 12.41
N VAL A 346 -7.85 15.52 11.75
CA VAL A 346 -8.73 16.08 10.71
C VAL A 346 -9.58 17.23 11.25
N ALA A 347 -9.98 17.17 12.52
CA ALA A 347 -10.77 18.21 13.16
C ALA A 347 -10.11 19.61 13.10
N ARG A 348 -8.79 19.71 12.93
CA ARG A 348 -8.12 21.02 12.76
C ARG A 348 -8.45 21.65 11.42
N LEU A 349 -8.49 20.85 10.34
CA LEU A 349 -8.85 21.31 9.00
C LEU A 349 -10.36 21.64 8.92
N LEU A 350 -11.20 20.75 9.47
CA LEU A 350 -12.66 20.91 9.44
C LEU A 350 -13.15 22.14 10.22
N LYS A 351 -12.35 22.62 11.17
CA LYS A 351 -12.69 23.82 11.95
C LYS A 351 -12.79 25.08 11.08
N ASP A 352 -11.99 25.19 10.04
CA ASP A 352 -11.93 26.36 9.17
C ASP A 352 -13.02 26.33 8.08
N VAL A 353 -13.56 25.16 7.75
CA VAL A 353 -14.61 24.98 6.72
C VAL A 353 -16.02 24.88 7.28
N ASN A 354 -16.16 24.66 8.60
CA ASN A 354 -17.42 24.55 9.33
C ASN A 354 -18.45 23.64 8.61
N PRO A 355 -18.26 22.31 8.60
CA PRO A 355 -19.12 21.39 7.87
C PRO A 355 -20.56 21.41 8.39
N GLN A 356 -21.55 21.38 7.49
CA GLN A 356 -22.97 21.44 7.78
C GLN A 356 -23.71 20.13 7.45
N GLY A 357 -23.02 19.19 6.79
CA GLY A 357 -23.54 17.86 6.44
C GLY A 357 -23.43 16.86 7.59
N LYS A 358 -23.83 15.61 7.32
CA LYS A 358 -23.77 14.52 8.30
C LYS A 358 -22.87 13.37 7.85
N PHE A 359 -22.55 13.32 6.58
CA PHE A 359 -21.74 12.28 5.96
C PHE A 359 -20.57 12.92 5.23
N VAL A 360 -19.59 12.12 4.91
CA VAL A 360 -18.42 12.53 4.11
C VAL A 360 -18.09 11.46 3.09
N MET A 361 -17.64 11.90 1.92
CA MET A 361 -16.99 11.06 0.94
C MET A 361 -15.51 11.43 0.91
N LEU A 362 -14.64 10.50 1.24
CA LEU A 362 -13.21 10.64 1.02
C LEU A 362 -12.88 10.15 -0.38
N ARG A 363 -12.11 10.92 -1.14
CA ARG A 363 -11.66 10.58 -2.48
C ARG A 363 -10.14 10.56 -2.54
N SER A 364 -9.63 9.78 -3.45
CA SER A 364 -8.22 9.50 -3.62
C SER A 364 -7.79 9.70 -5.07
N THR A 365 -6.56 10.13 -5.25
CA THR A 365 -5.91 10.31 -6.56
C THR A 365 -5.98 9.06 -7.46
N ASP A 366 -6.06 7.84 -6.89
CA ASP A 366 -6.20 6.60 -7.66
C ASP A 366 -7.64 6.28 -8.09
N GLY A 367 -8.59 7.17 -7.77
CA GLY A 367 -10.01 7.00 -8.07
C GLY A 367 -10.78 6.17 -7.04
N TYR A 368 -10.15 5.78 -5.93
CA TYR A 368 -10.83 5.16 -4.81
C TYR A 368 -11.66 6.18 -4.03
N TYR A 369 -12.80 5.78 -3.47
CA TYR A 369 -13.67 6.64 -2.67
C TYR A 369 -14.48 5.82 -1.68
N GLU A 370 -14.68 6.36 -0.45
CA GLU A 370 -15.52 5.74 0.56
C GLU A 370 -16.31 6.78 1.36
N GLU A 371 -17.54 6.41 1.72
CA GLU A 371 -18.47 7.24 2.46
C GLU A 371 -18.67 6.73 3.88
N PHE A 372 -18.78 7.65 4.84
CA PHE A 372 -19.11 7.35 6.21
C PHE A 372 -19.59 8.61 6.97
N GLU A 373 -19.98 8.46 8.23
CA GLU A 373 -20.50 9.55 9.03
C GLU A 373 -19.43 10.62 9.34
N LEU A 374 -19.76 11.90 9.22
CA LEU A 374 -18.89 13.03 9.54
C LEU A 374 -18.35 12.95 10.99
N GLU A 375 -19.17 12.48 11.95
CA GLU A 375 -18.73 12.32 13.35
C GLU A 375 -17.52 11.40 13.47
N THR A 376 -17.49 10.32 12.70
CA THR A 376 -16.35 9.41 12.62
C THR A 376 -15.10 10.10 12.06
N LEU A 377 -15.26 10.96 11.04
CA LEU A 377 -14.16 11.73 10.48
C LEU A 377 -13.57 12.72 11.48
N MET A 378 -14.39 13.31 12.36
CA MET A 378 -13.90 14.25 13.39
C MET A 378 -12.88 13.63 14.35
N GLY A 379 -12.94 12.31 14.59
CA GLY A 379 -11.95 11.53 15.37
C GLY A 379 -10.73 11.08 14.58
N SER A 380 -10.70 11.34 13.27
CA SER A 380 -9.71 10.81 12.35
C SER A 380 -8.42 11.63 12.29
N PHE A 381 -7.45 11.14 11.55
CA PHE A 381 -6.10 11.65 11.51
C PHE A 381 -5.59 11.66 10.05
N LEU A 382 -4.99 12.77 9.62
CA LEU A 382 -4.25 12.83 8.37
C LEU A 382 -2.79 12.48 8.65
N ALA A 383 -2.38 11.30 8.22
CA ALA A 383 -1.01 10.84 8.37
C ALA A 383 -0.18 11.22 7.14
N TYR A 384 1.02 11.76 7.39
CA TYR A 384 2.03 12.06 6.38
C TYR A 384 3.39 11.43 6.68
N GLY A 385 3.50 10.66 7.77
CA GLY A 385 4.68 9.90 8.15
C GLY A 385 4.32 8.61 8.89
N LYS A 386 5.25 7.66 8.87
CA LYS A 386 5.16 6.33 9.48
C LYS A 386 6.51 5.93 10.06
N ASN A 387 6.57 5.55 11.33
CA ASN A 387 7.78 5.07 12.04
C ASN A 387 9.00 6.00 11.87
N GLY A 388 8.80 7.33 11.90
CA GLY A 388 9.85 8.34 11.77
C GLY A 388 10.24 8.73 10.35
N GLY A 389 9.77 8.00 9.34
CA GLY A 389 9.98 8.32 7.93
C GLY A 389 8.76 8.95 7.26
N PRO A 390 8.88 9.43 6.01
CA PRO A 390 7.73 9.75 5.19
C PRO A 390 6.88 8.51 4.94
N LEU A 391 5.60 8.68 4.63
CA LEU A 391 4.78 7.56 4.19
C LEU A 391 5.44 6.87 2.99
N PRO A 392 5.56 5.53 2.98
CA PRO A 392 5.88 4.80 1.77
C PRO A 392 4.81 5.03 0.69
N ARG A 393 5.21 5.02 -0.58
CA ARG A 393 4.27 5.20 -1.70
C ARG A 393 3.09 4.23 -1.62
N LYS A 394 3.34 2.96 -1.34
CA LYS A 394 2.33 1.90 -1.18
C LYS A 394 1.36 2.12 -0.01
N HIS A 395 1.70 2.99 0.92
CA HIS A 395 0.88 3.32 2.09
C HIS A 395 0.23 4.71 2.00
N GLY A 396 0.24 5.36 0.82
CA GLY A 396 -0.52 6.59 0.58
C GLY A 396 0.28 7.88 0.61
N HIS A 397 1.61 7.84 0.30
CA HIS A 397 2.41 9.07 0.15
C HIS A 397 1.76 10.07 -0.81
N PRO A 398 1.68 11.39 -0.49
CA PRO A 398 2.25 12.04 0.69
C PRO A 398 1.35 12.07 1.91
N VAL A 399 0.02 11.90 1.77
CA VAL A 399 -0.95 11.99 2.87
C VAL A 399 -2.06 10.96 2.71
N ARG A 400 -2.45 10.34 3.82
CA ARG A 400 -3.60 9.44 3.91
C ARG A 400 -4.49 9.76 5.09
N ALA A 401 -5.73 9.34 5.02
CA ALA A 401 -6.61 9.27 6.18
C ALA A 401 -6.32 8.03 7.04
N LEU A 402 -6.48 8.17 8.35
CA LEU A 402 -6.53 7.08 9.31
C LEU A 402 -7.79 7.27 10.16
N VAL A 403 -8.68 6.30 10.12
CA VAL A 403 -9.95 6.33 10.85
C VAL A 403 -9.91 5.30 11.97
N PRO A 404 -9.72 5.72 13.24
CA PRO A 404 -9.52 4.81 14.35
C PRO A 404 -10.71 3.88 14.57
N GLY A 405 -10.43 2.61 14.84
CA GLY A 405 -11.44 1.63 15.25
C GLY A 405 -12.35 1.11 14.16
N HIS A 406 -12.15 1.54 12.91
CA HIS A 406 -12.92 1.10 11.76
C HIS A 406 -12.09 0.21 10.84
N TRP A 407 -12.77 -0.46 9.89
CA TRP A 407 -12.07 -1.24 8.90
C TRP A 407 -11.17 -0.36 8.02
N GLY A 408 -10.06 -0.93 7.54
CA GLY A 408 -9.04 -0.18 6.80
C GLY A 408 -9.54 0.47 5.50
N GLU A 409 -10.68 0.05 4.96
CA GLU A 409 -11.22 0.60 3.71
C GLU A 409 -11.58 2.08 3.79
N ILE A 410 -12.06 2.59 4.94
CA ILE A 410 -12.32 4.03 5.09
C ILE A 410 -11.07 4.85 5.46
N SER A 411 -9.93 4.19 5.67
CA SER A 411 -8.63 4.84 5.88
C SER A 411 -7.94 5.11 4.53
N VAL A 412 -8.54 6.01 3.75
CA VAL A 412 -8.22 6.28 2.34
C VAL A 412 -6.78 6.74 2.15
N LYS A 413 -6.04 6.07 1.24
CA LYS A 413 -4.67 6.40 0.83
C LYS A 413 -4.67 7.47 -0.28
N TRP A 414 -3.57 8.23 -0.44
CA TRP A 414 -3.45 9.29 -1.47
C TRP A 414 -4.65 10.24 -1.48
N LEU A 415 -5.12 10.59 -0.28
CA LEU A 415 -6.30 11.43 -0.09
C LEU A 415 -6.12 12.78 -0.78
N ASP A 416 -7.08 13.19 -1.61
CA ASP A 416 -7.08 14.48 -2.34
C ASP A 416 -8.38 15.27 -2.18
N GLU A 417 -9.48 14.64 -1.72
CA GLU A 417 -10.72 15.37 -1.46
C GLU A 417 -11.49 14.80 -0.25
N ILE A 418 -12.08 15.69 0.53
CA ILE A 418 -13.09 15.42 1.55
C ILE A 418 -14.36 16.16 1.13
N GLU A 419 -15.35 15.46 0.58
CA GLU A 419 -16.63 16.03 0.22
C GLU A 419 -17.64 15.82 1.36
N VAL A 420 -18.16 16.90 1.93
CA VAL A 420 -19.20 16.84 2.97
C VAL A 420 -20.58 16.69 2.33
N LEU A 421 -21.35 15.70 2.77
CA LEU A 421 -22.62 15.29 2.16
C LEU A 421 -23.81 15.55 3.11
N GLU A 422 -24.98 15.88 2.54
CA GLU A 422 -26.23 16.00 3.30
C GLU A 422 -26.80 14.63 3.72
N GLY A 423 -26.61 13.60 2.90
CA GLY A 423 -27.14 12.26 3.10
C GLY A 423 -26.17 11.18 2.63
N PRO A 424 -26.44 9.91 3.01
CA PRO A 424 -25.55 8.80 2.70
C PRO A 424 -25.49 8.53 1.20
N GLN A 425 -24.30 8.16 0.73
CA GLN A 425 -24.04 7.63 -0.60
C GLN A 425 -23.37 6.27 -0.47
N LYS A 426 -23.10 5.61 -1.58
CA LYS A 426 -22.34 4.37 -1.56
C LYS A 426 -20.88 4.67 -1.90
N GLY A 427 -20.00 4.13 -1.09
CA GLY A 427 -18.58 4.06 -1.38
C GLY A 427 -18.25 3.00 -2.43
N PHE A 428 -16.96 2.90 -2.76
CA PHE A 428 -16.46 1.98 -3.79
C PHE A 428 -16.80 0.51 -3.46
N TRP A 429 -16.63 0.10 -2.21
CA TRP A 429 -16.88 -1.28 -1.80
C TRP A 429 -18.35 -1.57 -1.51
N GLU A 430 -19.14 -0.61 -1.01
CA GLU A 430 -20.60 -0.74 -0.82
C GLU A 430 -21.35 -0.93 -2.14
N GLU A 431 -20.87 -0.29 -3.23
CA GLU A 431 -21.41 -0.54 -4.58
C GLU A 431 -21.18 -1.99 -5.01
N ARG A 432 -20.16 -2.66 -4.46
CA ARG A 432 -19.77 -4.04 -4.75
C ARG A 432 -20.30 -5.05 -3.72
N GLY A 433 -21.06 -4.54 -2.75
CA GLY A 433 -21.80 -5.34 -1.77
C GLY A 433 -21.03 -5.64 -0.47
N TRP A 434 -19.89 -5.00 -0.21
CA TRP A 434 -19.26 -4.98 1.11
C TRP A 434 -19.97 -3.98 2.03
N HIS A 435 -19.76 -4.12 3.34
CA HIS A 435 -20.28 -3.25 4.40
C HIS A 435 -19.20 -3.03 5.46
N GLY A 436 -18.06 -2.48 5.05
CA GLY A 436 -16.86 -2.31 5.85
C GLY A 436 -16.62 -0.90 6.37
N THR A 437 -17.62 -0.01 6.37
CA THR A 437 -17.49 1.35 6.90
C THR A 437 -17.73 1.44 8.41
N GLY A 438 -18.25 0.37 9.02
CA GLY A 438 -18.52 0.31 10.46
C GLY A 438 -17.27 -0.03 11.30
N PRO A 439 -17.45 -0.09 12.64
CA PRO A 439 -16.36 -0.46 13.55
C PRO A 439 -15.90 -1.91 13.34
N VAL A 440 -14.61 -2.13 13.54
CA VAL A 440 -14.01 -3.48 13.42
C VAL A 440 -14.60 -4.48 14.41
N ASN A 441 -14.70 -5.74 13.99
CA ASN A 441 -15.06 -6.84 14.87
C ASN A 441 -13.94 -7.12 15.88
N THR A 442 -14.29 -7.43 17.13
CA THR A 442 -13.33 -7.92 18.14
C THR A 442 -12.70 -9.23 17.67
N VAL A 443 -11.38 -9.34 17.76
CA VAL A 443 -10.64 -10.55 17.37
C VAL A 443 -9.50 -10.84 18.34
N ALA A 444 -9.28 -12.13 18.62
CA ALA A 444 -8.03 -12.69 19.09
C ALA A 444 -7.54 -13.71 18.06
N LYS A 445 -6.35 -13.45 17.47
CA LYS A 445 -5.70 -14.31 16.48
C LYS A 445 -4.70 -15.23 17.18
N LEU A 446 -4.43 -16.41 16.62
CA LEU A 446 -3.49 -17.39 17.13
C LEU A 446 -2.41 -17.65 16.06
N HIS A 447 -1.31 -16.91 16.15
CA HIS A 447 -0.25 -16.94 15.14
C HIS A 447 0.89 -17.90 15.52
N ALA A 448 1.38 -17.85 16.75
CA ALA A 448 2.52 -18.65 17.21
C ALA A 448 2.09 -19.86 18.06
N THR A 449 2.76 -20.98 17.82
CA THR A 449 2.69 -22.21 18.63
C THR A 449 4.08 -22.77 18.81
N ASN A 450 4.62 -22.71 20.03
CA ASN A 450 6.00 -23.04 20.34
C ASN A 450 6.07 -24.18 21.36
N SER A 451 6.89 -25.19 21.09
CA SER A 451 7.31 -26.17 22.10
C SER A 451 8.51 -25.62 22.87
N LEU A 452 8.42 -25.54 24.19
CA LEU A 452 9.46 -25.04 25.06
C LEU A 452 10.40 -26.18 25.52
N ASP A 453 11.64 -25.83 25.89
CA ASP A 453 12.66 -26.79 26.32
C ASP A 453 12.26 -27.58 27.58
N ASP A 454 11.36 -27.07 28.39
CA ASP A 454 10.85 -27.71 29.61
C ASP A 454 9.65 -28.64 29.35
N GLY A 455 9.27 -28.83 28.09
CA GLY A 455 8.16 -29.69 27.68
C GLY A 455 6.80 -29.00 27.66
N ARG A 456 6.71 -27.75 28.12
CA ARG A 456 5.48 -26.96 28.02
C ARG A 456 5.27 -26.46 26.60
N MET A 457 4.05 -26.03 26.32
CA MET A 457 3.66 -25.43 25.08
C MET A 457 3.28 -23.96 25.29
N GLN A 458 3.71 -23.09 24.39
CA GLN A 458 3.33 -21.68 24.38
C GLN A 458 2.54 -21.38 23.10
N VAL A 459 1.39 -20.77 23.28
CA VAL A 459 0.56 -20.22 22.19
C VAL A 459 0.45 -18.72 22.34
N ALA A 460 0.45 -18.00 21.21
CA ALA A 460 0.44 -16.54 21.23
C ALA A 460 -0.18 -15.95 19.95
N GLY A 461 -0.56 -14.68 20.03
CA GLY A 461 -1.10 -13.96 18.90
C GLY A 461 -1.39 -12.50 19.21
N HIS A 462 -2.08 -11.83 18.29
CA HIS A 462 -2.55 -10.47 18.43
C HIS A 462 -4.05 -10.40 18.71
N THR A 463 -4.47 -9.36 19.40
CA THR A 463 -5.87 -9.10 19.71
C THR A 463 -6.21 -7.63 19.51
N TYR A 464 -7.38 -7.35 18.93
CA TYR A 464 -7.81 -6.01 18.58
C TYR A 464 -9.33 -5.87 18.61
N ALA A 465 -9.81 -4.71 19.03
CA ALA A 465 -11.24 -4.37 19.07
C ALA A 465 -11.50 -2.89 18.73
N GLY A 466 -10.63 -2.30 17.89
CA GLY A 466 -10.72 -0.87 17.59
C GLY A 466 -10.51 0.00 18.83
N THR A 467 -11.22 1.11 18.90
CA THR A 467 -11.19 2.07 20.01
C THR A 467 -11.84 1.55 21.29
N ARG A 468 -12.53 0.40 21.24
CA ARG A 468 -13.07 -0.24 22.45
C ARG A 468 -11.95 -0.82 23.33
N GLY A 469 -10.76 -1.07 22.75
CA GLY A 469 -9.64 -1.70 23.44
C GLY A 469 -9.91 -3.16 23.83
N ILE A 470 -8.95 -3.80 24.52
CA ILE A 470 -9.04 -5.18 24.99
C ILE A 470 -8.95 -5.21 26.51
N GLU A 471 -9.95 -5.83 27.16
CA GLU A 471 -9.94 -6.12 28.60
C GLU A 471 -9.11 -7.36 28.90
N ARG A 472 -9.39 -8.49 28.22
CA ARG A 472 -8.70 -9.76 28.42
C ARG A 472 -8.80 -10.68 27.20
N VAL A 473 -7.88 -11.62 27.13
CA VAL A 473 -7.91 -12.77 26.22
C VAL A 473 -8.03 -14.05 27.05
N GLU A 474 -8.89 -14.95 26.61
CA GLU A 474 -9.12 -16.24 27.22
C GLU A 474 -8.73 -17.36 26.24
N VAL A 475 -8.00 -18.35 26.73
CA VAL A 475 -7.50 -19.50 25.98
C VAL A 475 -8.07 -20.77 26.58
N SER A 476 -8.55 -21.66 25.73
CA SER A 476 -8.92 -23.03 26.04
C SER A 476 -7.93 -23.98 25.37
N THR A 477 -7.53 -25.03 26.05
CA THR A 477 -6.67 -26.11 25.52
C THR A 477 -7.44 -27.46 25.42
N ASP A 478 -8.75 -27.41 25.55
CA ASP A 478 -9.67 -28.56 25.57
C ASP A 478 -10.88 -28.36 24.62
N GLY A 479 -10.68 -27.62 23.52
CA GLY A 479 -11.72 -27.39 22.51
C GLY A 479 -12.83 -26.43 22.93
N GLY A 480 -12.59 -25.59 23.94
CA GLY A 480 -13.54 -24.58 24.41
C GLY A 480 -14.38 -25.00 25.60
N GLU A 481 -14.03 -26.11 26.30
CA GLU A 481 -14.72 -26.58 27.51
C GLU A 481 -14.34 -25.74 28.72
N THR A 482 -13.02 -25.50 28.95
CA THR A 482 -12.52 -24.66 30.05
C THR A 482 -11.68 -23.52 29.54
N TRP A 483 -11.64 -22.41 30.29
CA TRP A 483 -11.01 -21.19 29.86
C TRP A 483 -10.03 -20.66 30.90
N GLN A 484 -8.85 -20.24 30.43
CA GLN A 484 -7.80 -19.64 31.22
C GLN A 484 -7.45 -18.25 30.67
N ARG A 485 -7.03 -17.35 31.55
CA ARG A 485 -6.66 -16.00 31.15
C ARG A 485 -5.23 -15.98 30.58
N ALA A 486 -5.06 -15.45 29.37
CA ALA A 486 -3.76 -15.20 28.76
C ALA A 486 -3.06 -13.97 29.38
N VAL A 487 -1.72 -13.95 29.30
CA VAL A 487 -0.93 -12.76 29.58
C VAL A 487 -1.08 -11.81 28.39
N LEU A 488 -1.29 -10.53 28.65
CA LEU A 488 -1.34 -9.48 27.63
C LEU A 488 -0.06 -8.63 27.69
N SER A 489 0.41 -8.18 26.53
CA SER A 489 1.45 -7.14 26.43
C SER A 489 1.04 -5.88 27.19
N GLY A 490 1.98 -5.02 27.55
CA GLY A 490 1.69 -3.69 28.08
C GLY A 490 0.81 -2.88 27.08
N ARG A 491 -0.04 -1.99 27.58
CA ARG A 491 -0.76 -1.06 26.72
C ARG A 491 0.22 -0.05 26.15
N LEU A 492 0.16 0.21 24.86
CA LEU A 492 0.96 1.27 24.22
C LEU A 492 0.54 2.66 24.74
N PRO A 493 1.44 3.64 24.83
CA PRO A 493 1.14 4.95 25.39
C PRO A 493 0.20 5.74 24.49
N PRO A 494 -0.56 6.69 25.06
CA PRO A 494 -1.42 7.58 24.28
C PRO A 494 -0.61 8.46 23.33
N GLY A 495 -1.25 8.97 22.29
CA GLY A 495 -0.64 9.92 21.35
C GLY A 495 -0.17 11.22 22.04
N THR A 496 0.69 11.99 21.37
CA THR A 496 1.28 13.23 21.93
C THR A 496 0.25 14.32 22.24
N ALA A 497 -0.90 14.32 21.57
CA ALA A 497 -2.00 15.25 21.82
C ALA A 497 -3.25 14.59 22.41
N ALA A 498 -3.07 13.44 23.04
CA ALA A 498 -4.17 12.79 23.74
C ALA A 498 -4.69 13.69 24.89
N PRO A 499 -5.99 13.62 25.21
CA PRO A 499 -6.56 14.42 26.29
C PRO A 499 -5.90 14.09 27.63
N PRO A 500 -5.82 15.06 28.56
CA PRO A 500 -5.30 14.82 29.90
C PRO A 500 -6.00 13.63 30.56
N GLY A 501 -5.20 12.72 31.14
CA GLY A 501 -5.71 11.50 31.78
C GLY A 501 -5.87 10.30 30.85
N ALA A 502 -5.55 10.40 29.56
CA ALA A 502 -5.46 9.25 28.68
C ALA A 502 -4.28 8.34 29.11
N GLU A 503 -4.58 7.09 29.46
CA GLU A 503 -3.58 6.15 30.00
C GLU A 503 -2.93 5.28 28.90
N ALA A 504 -3.56 5.17 27.73
CA ALA A 504 -3.13 4.28 26.66
C ALA A 504 -3.53 4.81 25.27
N ALA A 505 -2.88 4.25 24.23
CA ALA A 505 -3.29 4.46 22.85
C ALA A 505 -4.74 4.02 22.65
N GLU A 506 -5.51 4.86 22.00
CA GLU A 506 -6.93 4.65 21.74
C GLU A 506 -7.16 3.53 20.72
N ASN A 507 -6.28 3.43 19.73
CA ASN A 507 -6.42 2.53 18.58
C ASN A 507 -5.14 1.72 18.36
N ALA A 508 -4.85 0.78 19.24
CA ALA A 508 -3.69 -0.10 19.13
C ALA A 508 -4.02 -1.54 19.52
N TRP A 509 -3.50 -2.48 18.76
CA TRP A 509 -3.56 -3.89 19.09
C TRP A 509 -2.74 -4.24 20.33
N ARG A 510 -2.91 -5.46 20.82
CA ARG A 510 -2.09 -6.03 21.90
C ARG A 510 -1.65 -7.43 21.52
N GLN A 511 -0.47 -7.83 21.97
CA GLN A 511 -0.06 -9.23 21.97
C GLN A 511 -0.67 -9.94 23.17
N TRP A 512 -0.88 -11.24 23.01
CA TRP A 512 -1.25 -12.15 24.10
C TRP A 512 -0.41 -13.42 24.01
N ALA A 513 -0.15 -14.07 25.16
CA ALA A 513 0.54 -15.35 25.24
C ALA A 513 -0.03 -16.20 26.38
N TYR A 514 -0.05 -17.52 26.18
CA TYR A 514 -0.43 -18.50 27.19
C TYR A 514 0.49 -19.71 27.12
N THR A 515 1.01 -20.15 28.28
CA THR A 515 1.90 -21.30 28.40
C THR A 515 1.23 -22.36 29.26
N TYR A 516 1.25 -23.62 28.82
CA TYR A 516 0.57 -24.73 29.49
C TYR A 516 1.32 -26.05 29.30
N GLU A 517 0.97 -27.05 30.11
CA GLU A 517 1.41 -28.44 29.94
C GLU A 517 0.48 -29.10 28.91
N PRO A 518 0.99 -29.51 27.73
CA PRO A 518 0.14 -30.09 26.70
C PRO A 518 -0.34 -31.48 27.13
N PRO A 519 -1.60 -31.88 26.82
CA PRO A 519 -2.05 -33.24 26.94
C PRO A 519 -1.29 -34.16 25.98
N GLU A 520 -1.37 -35.48 26.18
CA GLU A 520 -0.82 -36.46 25.23
C GLU A 520 -1.58 -36.41 23.89
N GLY A 521 -0.84 -36.27 22.80
CA GLY A 521 -1.38 -36.27 21.43
C GLY A 521 -1.84 -34.90 20.94
N GLU A 522 -2.66 -34.93 19.88
CA GLU A 522 -3.25 -33.71 19.30
C GLU A 522 -4.41 -33.21 20.17
N HIS A 523 -4.48 -31.89 20.30
CA HIS A 523 -5.57 -31.23 21.02
C HIS A 523 -5.92 -29.91 20.36
N GLU A 524 -7.11 -29.41 20.63
CA GLU A 524 -7.59 -28.16 20.06
C GLU A 524 -7.37 -27.01 21.04
N VAL A 525 -6.66 -25.98 20.58
CA VAL A 525 -6.51 -24.70 21.27
C VAL A 525 -7.49 -23.71 20.68
N VAL A 526 -8.29 -23.07 21.51
CA VAL A 526 -9.27 -22.04 21.12
C VAL A 526 -8.96 -20.75 21.86
N VAL A 527 -9.04 -19.62 21.15
CA VAL A 527 -8.84 -18.30 21.74
C VAL A 527 -10.01 -17.36 21.45
N ARG A 528 -10.33 -16.51 22.44
CA ARG A 528 -11.33 -15.45 22.34
C ARG A 528 -10.93 -14.23 23.16
N ALA A 529 -11.44 -13.06 22.76
CA ALA A 529 -11.20 -11.81 23.48
C ALA A 529 -12.49 -11.26 24.11
N VAL A 530 -12.31 -10.50 25.16
CA VAL A 530 -13.33 -9.60 25.73
C VAL A 530 -12.81 -8.18 25.53
N ASP A 531 -13.60 -7.35 24.87
CA ASP A 531 -13.22 -5.95 24.64
C ASP A 531 -13.40 -5.08 25.89
N GLY A 532 -12.94 -3.82 25.81
CA GLY A 532 -12.98 -2.89 26.95
C GLY A 532 -14.37 -2.48 27.39
N THR A 533 -15.43 -2.80 26.62
CA THR A 533 -16.84 -2.63 27.03
C THR A 533 -17.37 -3.83 27.82
N GLY A 534 -16.58 -4.89 27.96
CA GLY A 534 -16.98 -6.15 28.56
C GLY A 534 -17.69 -7.11 27.59
N THR A 535 -17.73 -6.78 26.28
CA THR A 535 -18.38 -7.61 25.27
C THR A 535 -17.46 -8.74 24.84
N LEU A 536 -17.97 -9.98 24.92
CA LEU A 536 -17.25 -11.17 24.47
C LEU A 536 -17.27 -11.27 22.95
N GLN A 537 -16.11 -11.61 22.33
CA GLN A 537 -16.01 -11.97 20.92
C GLN A 537 -17.06 -13.05 20.56
N PRO A 538 -17.85 -12.84 19.50
CA PRO A 538 -18.88 -13.80 19.10
C PRO A 538 -18.31 -15.20 18.86
N ARG A 539 -19.07 -16.24 19.22
CA ARG A 539 -18.66 -17.63 18.96
C ARG A 539 -18.91 -18.04 17.51
N GLU A 540 -19.96 -17.50 16.90
CA GLU A 540 -20.31 -17.85 15.52
C GLU A 540 -19.16 -17.48 14.59
N GLU A 541 -18.64 -18.47 13.91
CA GLU A 541 -17.60 -18.31 12.92
C GLU A 541 -18.23 -17.94 11.58
N THR A 542 -17.72 -16.86 11.00
CA THR A 542 -17.99 -16.47 9.63
C THR A 542 -16.70 -16.64 8.85
N ASP A 543 -16.51 -17.79 8.19
CA ASP A 543 -15.32 -18.13 7.40
C ASP A 543 -15.05 -17.11 6.28
N SER A 544 -16.12 -16.59 5.68
CA SER A 544 -16.02 -15.56 4.66
C SER A 544 -16.08 -14.18 5.31
N PRO A 545 -15.07 -13.34 5.16
CA PRO A 545 -15.13 -11.97 5.63
C PRO A 545 -16.19 -11.11 4.91
N PHE A 546 -16.67 -11.56 3.76
CA PHE A 546 -17.74 -10.86 3.03
C PHE A 546 -19.12 -11.11 3.67
N PRO A 547 -19.96 -10.07 3.87
CA PRO A 547 -19.73 -8.66 3.55
C PRO A 547 -19.22 -7.79 4.72
N ASN A 548 -19.19 -8.28 5.97
CA ASN A 548 -19.06 -7.46 7.19
C ASN A 548 -17.76 -7.72 7.97
N GLY A 549 -16.80 -8.39 7.37
CA GLY A 549 -15.58 -8.84 8.04
C GLY A 549 -15.78 -10.14 8.83
N ALA A 550 -14.70 -10.90 9.00
CA ALA A 550 -14.73 -12.18 9.72
C ALA A 550 -15.04 -12.00 11.21
N THR A 551 -15.84 -12.93 11.75
CA THR A 551 -16.16 -13.04 13.19
C THR A 551 -16.06 -14.49 13.63
N GLY A 552 -15.82 -14.75 14.90
CA GLY A 552 -15.77 -16.08 15.49
C GLY A 552 -14.57 -16.24 16.41
N TRP A 553 -14.52 -17.36 17.14
CA TRP A 553 -13.35 -17.74 17.91
C TRP A 553 -12.31 -18.38 17.00
N VAL A 554 -11.03 -18.11 17.24
CA VAL A 554 -9.95 -18.76 16.48
C VAL A 554 -9.59 -20.07 17.16
N SER A 555 -9.54 -21.16 16.39
CA SER A 555 -9.08 -22.47 16.86
C SER A 555 -7.95 -23.02 16.01
N LYS A 556 -7.09 -23.84 16.63
CA LYS A 556 -5.98 -24.52 15.96
C LYS A 556 -5.70 -25.86 16.64
N THR A 557 -5.57 -26.92 15.85
CA THR A 557 -5.07 -28.21 16.35
C THR A 557 -3.57 -28.11 16.59
N VAL A 558 -3.11 -28.47 17.78
CA VAL A 558 -1.72 -28.39 18.24
C VAL A 558 -1.30 -29.74 18.82
N GLY A 559 -0.03 -30.08 18.75
CA GLY A 559 0.48 -31.38 19.19
C GLY A 559 0.48 -32.43 18.09
N GLY A 560 1.06 -33.60 18.35
CA GLY A 560 1.28 -34.63 17.34
C GLY A 560 2.56 -34.34 16.55
N GLY A 561 3.70 -34.79 17.05
CA GLY A 561 4.99 -34.72 16.33
C GLY A 561 4.92 -35.44 14.99
N GLY A 562 4.33 -34.78 13.99
CA GLY A 562 4.38 -35.20 12.58
C GLY A 562 5.78 -34.92 12.03
N LEU A 563 6.33 -35.90 11.32
CA LEU A 563 7.69 -35.96 10.74
C LEU A 563 7.94 -34.90 9.65
N PHE A 564 7.10 -33.86 9.51
CA PHE A 564 7.26 -32.76 8.52
C PHE A 564 6.73 -31.46 9.16
N GLY A 565 7.62 -30.72 9.83
CA GLY A 565 7.44 -29.34 10.21
C GLY A 565 8.32 -28.44 9.35
#